data_fba770d75dd164a86d4bb02efc6ac8b7
#
_entry.id   fba770d75dd164a86d4bb02efc6ac8b7
#
_cell.length_a   1.000
_cell.length_b   1.000
_cell.length_c   1.000
_cell.angle_alpha   90.00
_cell.angle_beta   90.00
_cell.angle_gamma   90.00
#
_symmetry.space_group_name_H-M   'P 1'
#
loop_
_entity.id
_entity.type
_entity.pdbx_description
1 polymer ?
#
loop_
_entity_poly.entity_id
_entity_poly.type
_entity_poly.pdbx_seq_one_letter_code
_entity_poly.pdbx_strand_id
1 'polypeptide(L)'
;YGLPGIIHNFNLYKRAFIHQSYTKRPMLENEKQNITIMPRPDGCMALKTKSNERMEFLGDGMLEAFTKYYLYRRFPKENEGFMTEKKIALVKNESIGKLAYQMNLNKWLIISRHAEEKKTRTNLKKLGCLFEAFLGALFLDVNKIKISDDNNWFPNIFSTGPGFQMAQIFIENIFEKHVDWTDLINNNDNYKNRLQVI
;
A
#
# COMPACT_ATOMS: atom_id res chain seq x y z
N TYR A 1 15.38 4.24 5.25
CA TYR A 1 14.10 4.88 5.61
C TYR A 1 13.79 4.80 7.12
N GLY A 2 14.82 4.61 7.95
CA GLY A 2 14.68 4.62 9.41
C GLY A 2 13.98 3.39 10.01
N LEU A 3 13.79 2.34 9.22
CA LEU A 3 13.19 1.10 9.71
C LEU A 3 14.24 0.22 10.42
N PRO A 4 13.86 -0.49 11.50
CA PRO A 4 14.71 -1.52 12.07
C PRO A 4 14.92 -2.63 11.01
N GLY A 5 16.14 -3.18 10.94
CA GLY A 5 16.48 -4.26 10.01
C GLY A 5 15.86 -5.62 10.35
N ILE A 6 14.90 -5.67 11.27
CA ILE A 6 14.29 -6.91 11.77
C ILE A 6 12.88 -7.04 11.20
N ILE A 7 12.62 -8.15 10.52
CA ILE A 7 11.29 -8.55 10.05
C ILE A 7 10.77 -9.63 10.99
N HIS A 8 9.61 -9.39 11.62
CA HIS A 8 8.99 -10.34 12.56
C HIS A 8 8.14 -11.39 11.82
N ASN A 9 7.43 -10.97 10.77
CA ASN A 9 6.57 -11.87 10.00
C ASN A 9 6.69 -11.60 8.50
N PHE A 10 7.59 -12.31 7.86
CA PHE A 10 7.83 -12.19 6.41
C PHE A 10 6.61 -12.54 5.54
N ASN A 11 5.67 -13.34 6.05
CA ASN A 11 4.47 -13.71 5.29
C ASN A 11 3.52 -12.52 5.05
N LEU A 12 3.55 -11.50 5.92
CA LEU A 12 2.81 -10.25 5.68
C LEU A 12 3.32 -9.55 4.41
N TYR A 13 4.64 -9.41 4.29
CA TYR A 13 5.24 -8.80 3.09
C TYR A 13 5.02 -9.66 1.84
N LYS A 14 5.20 -10.98 1.92
CA LYS A 14 4.85 -11.87 0.80
C LYS A 14 3.42 -11.64 0.33
N ARG A 15 2.47 -11.50 1.26
CA ARG A 15 1.07 -11.25 0.93
C ARG A 15 0.84 -9.85 0.34
N ALA A 16 1.53 -8.82 0.81
CA ALA A 16 1.45 -7.46 0.26
C ALA A 16 1.80 -7.41 -1.23
N PHE A 17 2.65 -8.31 -1.71
CA PHE A 17 3.03 -8.40 -3.11
C PHE A 17 2.14 -9.29 -3.98
N ILE A 18 1.04 -9.86 -3.45
CA ILE A 18 0.14 -10.72 -4.23
C ILE A 18 -1.05 -9.90 -4.74
N HIS A 19 -1.02 -9.56 -6.02
CA HIS A 19 -2.13 -8.85 -6.66
C HIS A 19 -3.35 -9.78 -6.85
N GLN A 20 -4.54 -9.22 -6.77
CA GLN A 20 -5.80 -9.97 -6.94
C GLN A 20 -5.90 -10.78 -8.24
N SER A 21 -5.24 -10.34 -9.32
CA SER A 21 -5.23 -11.07 -10.59
C SER A 21 -4.63 -12.47 -10.47
N TYR A 22 -3.74 -12.67 -9.50
CA TYR A 22 -3.11 -13.97 -9.27
C TYR A 22 -4.01 -14.92 -8.47
N THR A 23 -4.89 -14.40 -7.61
CA THR A 23 -5.68 -15.19 -6.68
C THR A 23 -7.11 -15.47 -7.14
N LYS A 24 -7.67 -14.66 -8.02
CA LYS A 24 -9.12 -14.64 -8.30
C LYS A 24 -9.61 -15.73 -9.23
N ARG A 25 -8.76 -16.48 -9.90
CA ARG A 25 -9.24 -17.25 -11.06
C ARG A 25 -9.42 -18.76 -10.94
N PRO A 26 -8.63 -19.53 -10.18
CA PRO A 26 -8.80 -20.99 -10.30
C PRO A 26 -10.10 -21.52 -9.73
N MET A 27 -10.62 -20.98 -8.63
CA MET A 27 -11.79 -21.57 -7.96
C MET A 27 -13.11 -21.27 -8.66
N LEU A 28 -13.39 -19.98 -8.95
CA LEU A 28 -14.67 -19.59 -9.55
C LEU A 28 -14.83 -20.00 -11.03
N GLU A 29 -13.75 -19.98 -11.79
CA GLU A 29 -13.79 -20.42 -13.19
C GLU A 29 -13.90 -21.95 -13.28
N ASN A 30 -13.25 -22.66 -12.37
CA ASN A 30 -13.31 -24.14 -12.32
C ASN A 30 -14.68 -24.64 -11.85
N GLU A 31 -15.29 -24.00 -10.85
CA GLU A 31 -16.66 -24.29 -10.44
C GLU A 31 -17.66 -24.07 -11.58
N LYS A 32 -17.54 -23.00 -12.34
CA LYS A 32 -18.42 -22.71 -13.49
C LYS A 32 -18.27 -23.71 -14.64
N GLN A 33 -17.10 -24.30 -14.78
CA GLN A 33 -16.77 -25.24 -15.86
C GLN A 33 -16.78 -26.69 -15.43
N ASN A 34 -17.19 -27.00 -14.19
CA ASN A 34 -17.17 -28.34 -13.59
C ASN A 34 -15.80 -29.03 -13.69
N ILE A 35 -14.73 -28.24 -13.60
CA ILE A 35 -13.37 -28.77 -13.65
C ILE A 35 -12.95 -29.23 -12.26
N THR A 36 -12.64 -30.50 -12.12
CA THR A 36 -12.03 -31.05 -10.90
C THR A 36 -10.57 -30.66 -10.85
N ILE A 37 -10.17 -29.93 -9.80
CA ILE A 37 -8.78 -29.57 -9.59
C ILE A 37 -8.01 -30.81 -9.12
N MET A 38 -6.94 -31.13 -9.80
CA MET A 38 -6.04 -32.20 -9.37
C MET A 38 -5.40 -31.87 -8.01
N PRO A 39 -5.17 -32.86 -7.15
CA PRO A 39 -4.39 -32.68 -5.94
C PRO A 39 -3.02 -32.02 -6.26
N ARG A 40 -2.56 -31.14 -5.39
CA ARG A 40 -1.26 -30.51 -5.58
C ARG A 40 -0.17 -31.59 -5.65
N PRO A 41 0.65 -31.63 -6.73
CA PRO A 41 1.77 -32.54 -6.79
C PRO A 41 2.79 -32.30 -5.67
N ASP A 42 3.48 -33.34 -5.24
CA ASP A 42 4.53 -33.22 -4.24
C ASP A 42 5.64 -32.26 -4.73
N GLY A 43 6.15 -31.43 -3.84
CA GLY A 43 7.18 -30.43 -4.16
C GLY A 43 6.68 -29.15 -4.84
N CYS A 44 5.41 -29.06 -5.24
CA CYS A 44 4.86 -27.85 -5.82
C CYS A 44 4.52 -26.80 -4.77
N MET A 45 4.69 -25.52 -5.11
CA MET A 45 4.28 -24.41 -4.24
C MET A 45 2.76 -24.38 -4.07
N ALA A 46 2.30 -24.08 -2.86
CA ALA A 46 0.87 -23.90 -2.60
C ALA A 46 0.31 -22.71 -3.41
N LEU A 47 -0.90 -22.85 -3.92
CA LEU A 47 -1.62 -21.75 -4.55
C LEU A 47 -1.82 -20.62 -3.54
N LYS A 48 -1.64 -19.40 -4.02
CA LYS A 48 -1.92 -18.19 -3.22
C LYS A 48 -3.41 -17.87 -3.33
N THR A 49 -4.13 -17.98 -2.23
CA THR A 49 -5.60 -17.77 -2.19
C THR A 49 -6.02 -16.40 -1.67
N LYS A 50 -5.10 -15.66 -1.07
CA LYS A 50 -5.39 -14.35 -0.43
C LYS A 50 -4.56 -13.26 -1.12
N SER A 51 -5.24 -12.22 -1.64
CA SER A 51 -4.61 -11.03 -2.24
C SER A 51 -4.16 -10.03 -1.19
N ASN A 52 -3.56 -8.94 -1.65
CA ASN A 52 -3.11 -7.82 -0.86
C ASN A 52 -4.21 -6.79 -0.53
N GLU A 53 -5.43 -6.93 -1.06
CA GLU A 53 -6.49 -5.91 -0.98
C GLU A 53 -6.83 -5.46 0.46
N ARG A 54 -6.82 -6.39 1.43
CA ARG A 54 -7.06 -6.01 2.83
C ARG A 54 -5.92 -5.23 3.46
N MET A 55 -4.70 -5.46 3.01
CA MET A 55 -3.51 -4.71 3.47
C MET A 55 -3.47 -3.34 2.80
N GLU A 56 -3.84 -3.25 1.53
CA GLU A 56 -4.04 -2.02 0.79
C GLU A 56 -5.04 -1.10 1.52
N PHE A 57 -6.21 -1.64 1.87
CA PHE A 57 -7.22 -0.91 2.63
C PHE A 57 -6.69 -0.35 3.97
N LEU A 58 -5.93 -1.16 4.72
CA LEU A 58 -5.33 -0.72 5.98
C LEU A 58 -4.26 0.35 5.74
N GLY A 59 -3.40 0.12 4.75
CA GLY A 59 -2.29 1.00 4.43
C GLY A 59 -2.73 2.36 3.90
N ASP A 60 -3.83 2.42 3.13
CA ASP A 60 -4.44 3.67 2.68
C ASP A 60 -4.82 4.56 3.87
N GLY A 61 -5.54 4.03 4.85
CA GLY A 61 -5.88 4.76 6.07
C GLY A 61 -4.67 5.25 6.85
N MET A 62 -3.62 4.42 6.94
CA MET A 62 -2.36 4.81 7.59
C MET A 62 -1.64 5.92 6.80
N LEU A 63 -1.54 5.77 5.49
CA LEU A 63 -0.92 6.76 4.61
C LEU A 63 -1.60 8.13 4.74
N GLU A 64 -2.92 8.14 4.72
CA GLU A 64 -3.69 9.38 4.86
C GLU A 64 -3.45 10.04 6.22
N ALA A 65 -3.50 9.29 7.31
CA ALA A 65 -3.29 9.80 8.67
C ALA A 65 -1.87 10.39 8.85
N PHE A 66 -0.85 9.66 8.40
CA PHE A 66 0.55 10.11 8.51
C PHE A 66 0.82 11.33 7.64
N THR A 67 0.29 11.35 6.42
CA THR A 67 0.44 12.50 5.52
C THR A 67 -0.18 13.77 6.11
N LYS A 68 -1.40 13.67 6.65
CA LYS A 68 -2.06 14.81 7.31
C LYS A 68 -1.25 15.31 8.51
N TYR A 69 -0.78 14.41 9.36
CA TYR A 69 0.04 14.76 10.52
C TYR A 69 1.37 15.38 10.12
N TYR A 70 2.02 14.84 9.09
CA TYR A 70 3.26 15.37 8.55
C TYR A 70 3.08 16.80 8.00
N LEU A 71 2.06 17.03 7.18
CA LEU A 71 1.76 18.36 6.62
C LEU A 71 1.41 19.39 7.70
N TYR A 72 0.62 18.98 8.69
CA TYR A 72 0.28 19.84 9.84
C TYR A 72 1.55 20.34 10.59
N ARG A 73 2.51 19.46 10.78
CA ARG A 73 3.79 19.81 11.44
C ARG A 73 4.71 20.61 10.54
N ARG A 74 4.76 20.29 9.26
CA ARG A 74 5.66 20.94 8.30
C ARG A 74 5.22 22.35 7.95
N PHE A 75 3.95 22.60 7.90
CA PHE A 75 3.37 23.88 7.48
C PHE A 75 2.50 24.52 8.59
N PRO A 76 3.08 24.93 9.72
CA PRO A 76 2.32 25.38 10.89
C PRO A 76 1.58 26.72 10.69
N LYS A 77 1.85 27.44 9.61
CA LYS A 77 1.22 28.74 9.30
C LYS A 77 0.17 28.64 8.19
N GLU A 78 0.09 27.47 7.53
CA GLU A 78 -0.81 27.28 6.41
C GLU A 78 -2.20 26.85 6.85
N ASN A 79 -3.21 27.19 6.05
CA ASN A 79 -4.60 26.87 6.33
C ASN A 79 -4.95 25.42 5.91
N GLU A 80 -6.14 24.99 6.28
CA GLU A 80 -6.66 23.65 5.96
C GLU A 80 -6.74 23.38 4.45
N GLY A 81 -7.16 24.38 3.66
CA GLY A 81 -7.26 24.26 2.20
C GLY A 81 -5.92 23.93 1.55
N PHE A 82 -4.84 24.63 1.95
CA PHE A 82 -3.47 24.33 1.50
C PHE A 82 -3.06 22.91 1.87
N MET A 83 -3.25 22.51 3.14
CA MET A 83 -2.88 21.17 3.59
C MET A 83 -3.65 20.08 2.85
N THR A 84 -4.94 20.30 2.60
CA THR A 84 -5.78 19.34 1.83
C THR A 84 -5.31 19.22 0.39
N GLU A 85 -4.98 20.31 -0.26
CA GLU A 85 -4.44 20.28 -1.63
C GLU A 85 -3.12 19.48 -1.69
N LYS A 86 -2.19 19.77 -0.79
CA LYS A 86 -0.89 19.08 -0.76
C LYS A 86 -1.04 17.61 -0.38
N LYS A 87 -1.95 17.29 0.55
CA LYS A 87 -2.30 15.90 0.86
C LYS A 87 -2.78 15.16 -0.39
N ILE A 88 -3.72 15.70 -1.15
CA ILE A 88 -4.22 15.06 -2.37
C ILE A 88 -3.08 14.82 -3.38
N ALA A 89 -2.21 15.80 -3.57
CA ALA A 89 -1.07 15.66 -4.48
C ALA A 89 -0.08 14.58 -4.05
N LEU A 90 0.15 14.39 -2.74
CA LEU A 90 1.06 13.39 -2.19
C LEU A 90 0.48 11.97 -2.26
N VAL A 91 -0.80 11.79 -1.87
CA VAL A 91 -1.38 10.44 -1.71
C VAL A 91 -2.13 9.93 -2.93
N LYS A 92 -2.27 10.71 -4.00
CA LYS A 92 -2.88 10.17 -5.23
C LYS A 92 -2.08 8.97 -5.73
N ASN A 93 -2.79 7.95 -6.21
CA ASN A 93 -2.19 6.67 -6.61
C ASN A 93 -1.02 6.79 -7.60
N GLU A 94 -1.03 7.79 -8.50
CA GLU A 94 0.09 8.03 -9.40
C GLU A 94 1.33 8.53 -8.67
N SER A 95 1.19 9.37 -7.65
CA SER A 95 2.32 9.89 -6.87
C SER A 95 2.95 8.80 -6.02
N ILE A 96 2.15 8.09 -5.23
CA ILE A 96 2.66 6.97 -4.42
C ILE A 96 3.12 5.80 -5.28
N GLY A 97 2.55 5.62 -6.47
CA GLY A 97 3.01 4.65 -7.46
C GLY A 97 4.41 4.96 -8.00
N LYS A 98 4.75 6.26 -8.18
CA LYS A 98 6.13 6.67 -8.51
C LYS A 98 7.09 6.32 -7.39
N LEU A 99 6.70 6.54 -6.12
CA LEU A 99 7.49 6.16 -4.96
C LEU A 99 7.74 4.64 -4.92
N ALA A 100 6.68 3.84 -5.12
CA ALA A 100 6.80 2.38 -5.22
C ALA A 100 7.78 1.94 -6.33
N TYR A 101 7.73 2.61 -7.47
CA TYR A 101 8.63 2.35 -8.59
C TYR A 101 10.08 2.71 -8.26
N GLN A 102 10.33 3.88 -7.68
CA GLN A 102 11.66 4.33 -7.23
C GLN A 102 12.27 3.40 -6.17
N MET A 103 11.42 2.81 -5.33
CA MET A 103 11.81 1.79 -4.34
C MET A 103 12.00 0.39 -4.94
N ASN A 104 11.78 0.21 -6.25
CA ASN A 104 11.80 -1.08 -6.94
C ASN A 104 10.79 -2.12 -6.41
N LEU A 105 9.69 -1.70 -5.77
CA LEU A 105 8.69 -2.63 -5.26
C LEU A 105 7.99 -3.40 -6.39
N ASN A 106 7.85 -2.78 -7.56
CA ASN A 106 7.26 -3.37 -8.75
C ASN A 106 7.92 -4.68 -9.18
N LYS A 107 9.22 -4.87 -8.92
CA LYS A 107 9.97 -6.08 -9.28
C LYS A 107 9.45 -7.34 -8.57
N TRP A 108 8.90 -7.18 -7.37
CA TRP A 108 8.45 -8.27 -6.52
C TRP A 108 6.95 -8.56 -6.63
N LEU A 109 6.21 -7.76 -7.41
CA LEU A 109 4.77 -7.91 -7.57
C LEU A 109 4.43 -9.23 -8.25
N ILE A 110 3.59 -10.04 -7.61
CA ILE A 110 3.08 -11.32 -8.11
C ILE A 110 1.73 -11.05 -8.77
N ILE A 111 1.66 -11.25 -10.08
CA ILE A 111 0.49 -11.01 -10.91
C ILE A 111 0.24 -12.17 -11.87
N SER A 112 -0.96 -12.26 -12.45
CA SER A 112 -1.23 -13.24 -13.50
C SER A 112 -0.50 -12.88 -14.80
N ARG A 113 -0.29 -13.89 -15.68
CA ARG A 113 0.27 -13.66 -17.00
C ARG A 113 -0.50 -12.60 -17.78
N HIS A 114 -1.81 -12.65 -17.78
CA HIS A 114 -2.65 -11.65 -18.44
C HIS A 114 -2.46 -10.21 -17.87
N ALA A 115 -2.26 -10.07 -16.56
CA ALA A 115 -1.95 -8.77 -15.96
C ALA A 115 -0.55 -8.28 -16.35
N GLU A 116 0.42 -9.19 -16.50
CA GLU A 116 1.76 -8.85 -17.02
C GLU A 116 1.68 -8.33 -18.47
N GLU A 117 0.95 -9.04 -19.34
CA GLU A 117 0.71 -8.63 -20.73
C GLU A 117 0.04 -7.25 -20.83
N LYS A 118 -0.83 -6.91 -19.87
CA LYS A 118 -1.44 -5.57 -19.71
C LYS A 118 -0.53 -4.53 -19.05
N LYS A 119 0.74 -4.83 -18.85
CA LYS A 119 1.72 -3.92 -18.21
C LYS A 119 1.34 -3.45 -16.80
N THR A 120 0.61 -4.27 -16.05
CA THR A 120 0.20 -3.95 -14.66
C THR A 120 1.40 -3.63 -13.77
N ARG A 121 2.54 -4.28 -13.99
CA ARG A 121 3.80 -4.07 -13.24
C ARG A 121 4.39 -2.65 -13.36
N THR A 122 4.04 -1.91 -14.40
CA THR A 122 4.49 -0.53 -14.63
C THR A 122 3.36 0.49 -14.53
N ASN A 123 2.14 0.05 -14.22
CA ASN A 123 1.00 0.93 -14.05
C ASN A 123 1.05 1.64 -12.70
N LEU A 124 1.25 2.96 -12.69
CA LEU A 124 1.43 3.74 -11.46
C LEU A 124 0.26 3.64 -10.50
N LYS A 125 -0.99 3.55 -10.98
CA LYS A 125 -2.16 3.37 -10.11
C LYS A 125 -2.09 2.04 -9.36
N LYS A 126 -1.69 0.96 -10.06
CA LYS A 126 -1.52 -0.36 -9.44
C LYS A 126 -0.32 -0.43 -8.51
N LEU A 127 0.72 0.33 -8.80
CA LEU A 127 1.86 0.48 -7.90
C LEU A 127 1.53 1.31 -6.67
N GLY A 128 0.59 2.25 -6.76
CA GLY A 128 0.02 2.94 -5.60
C GLY A 128 -0.63 1.96 -4.64
N CYS A 129 -1.54 1.12 -5.13
CA CYS A 129 -2.15 0.04 -4.34
C CYS A 129 -1.11 -0.91 -3.71
N LEU A 130 -0.02 -1.21 -4.44
CA LEU A 130 1.08 -2.00 -3.89
C LEU A 130 1.80 -1.28 -2.75
N PHE A 131 2.03 0.03 -2.87
CA PHE A 131 2.67 0.83 -1.83
C PHE A 131 1.84 0.84 -0.54
N GLU A 132 0.53 1.06 -0.66
CA GLU A 132 -0.41 1.00 0.45
C GLU A 132 -0.41 -0.39 1.10
N ALA A 133 -0.47 -1.46 0.31
CA ALA A 133 -0.39 -2.83 0.83
C ALA A 133 0.92 -3.11 1.56
N PHE A 134 2.04 -2.59 1.06
CA PHE A 134 3.34 -2.70 1.71
C PHE A 134 3.36 -1.95 3.04
N LEU A 135 2.80 -0.73 3.09
CA LEU A 135 2.67 0.06 4.31
C LEU A 135 1.80 -0.65 5.36
N GLY A 136 0.69 -1.26 4.93
CA GLY A 136 -0.16 -2.07 5.79
C GLY A 136 0.58 -3.30 6.36
N ALA A 137 1.39 -3.97 5.54
CA ALA A 137 2.21 -5.09 5.99
C ALA A 137 3.27 -4.65 7.02
N LEU A 138 3.93 -3.52 6.77
CA LEU A 138 4.90 -2.92 7.68
C LEU A 138 4.28 -2.61 9.04
N PHE A 139 3.13 -1.95 9.04
CA PHE A 139 2.39 -1.62 10.26
C PHE A 139 2.06 -2.86 11.08
N LEU A 140 1.54 -3.91 10.44
CA LEU A 140 1.18 -5.17 11.11
C LEU A 140 2.42 -5.91 11.64
N ASP A 141 3.50 -5.94 10.88
CA ASP A 141 4.74 -6.64 11.25
C ASP A 141 5.37 -6.02 12.50
N VAL A 142 5.51 -4.70 12.52
CA VAL A 142 6.12 -3.99 13.65
C VAL A 142 5.24 -4.04 14.89
N ASN A 143 3.92 -4.06 14.74
CA ASN A 143 3.00 -4.29 15.85
C ASN A 143 3.00 -5.74 16.35
N LYS A 144 3.69 -6.65 15.67
CA LYS A 144 3.71 -8.08 15.98
C LYS A 144 2.31 -8.71 16.01
N ILE A 145 1.38 -8.17 15.24
CA ILE A 145 0.01 -8.67 15.17
C ILE A 145 0.04 -10.02 14.49
N LYS A 146 -0.29 -11.06 15.22
CA LYS A 146 -0.58 -12.38 14.66
C LYS A 146 -1.97 -12.32 14.04
N ILE A 147 -2.04 -12.39 12.72
CA ILE A 147 -3.32 -12.62 12.04
C ILE A 147 -3.59 -14.12 12.19
N SER A 148 -4.26 -14.52 13.28
CA SER A 148 -4.91 -15.81 13.35
C SER A 148 -6.31 -15.68 12.76
N ASP A 149 -6.77 -16.71 12.04
CA ASP A 149 -8.15 -16.79 11.58
C ASP A 149 -9.09 -17.16 12.77
N ASP A 150 -8.58 -17.20 13.99
CA ASP A 150 -9.31 -17.56 15.20
C ASP A 150 -10.19 -16.41 15.70
N ASN A 151 -11.32 -16.79 16.32
CA ASN A 151 -12.39 -15.92 16.79
C ASN A 151 -11.97 -14.86 17.85
N ASN A 152 -10.69 -14.75 18.19
CA ASN A 152 -10.13 -13.85 19.20
C ASN A 152 -9.35 -12.67 18.56
N TRP A 153 -9.86 -12.14 17.46
CA TRP A 153 -9.19 -11.07 16.72
C TRP A 153 -9.21 -9.72 17.46
N PHE A 154 -10.23 -9.43 18.24
CA PHE A 154 -10.46 -8.13 18.86
C PHE A 154 -9.33 -7.66 19.81
N PRO A 155 -8.86 -8.47 20.79
CA PRO A 155 -7.77 -8.05 21.66
C PRO A 155 -6.44 -7.83 20.95
N ASN A 156 -6.20 -8.53 19.84
CA ASN A 156 -4.96 -8.41 19.06
C ASN A 156 -4.94 -7.20 18.12
N ILE A 157 -6.11 -6.71 17.70
CA ILE A 157 -6.24 -5.55 16.81
C ILE A 157 -6.10 -4.23 17.57
N PHE A 158 -6.56 -4.17 18.81
CA PHE A 158 -6.52 -2.97 19.64
C PHE A 158 -5.28 -2.86 20.53
N SER A 159 -4.33 -3.80 20.47
CA SER A 159 -3.04 -3.63 21.13
C SER A 159 -2.25 -2.57 20.36
N THR A 160 -2.02 -1.44 21.02
CA THR A 160 -1.14 -0.39 20.51
C THR A 160 0.29 -0.88 20.56
N GLY A 161 0.92 -0.98 19.38
CA GLY A 161 2.34 -1.32 19.27
C GLY A 161 3.13 -0.18 18.60
N PRO A 162 4.44 -0.32 18.46
CA PRO A 162 5.30 0.68 17.83
C PRO A 162 5.07 0.82 16.31
N GLY A 163 4.22 -0.01 15.71
CA GLY A 163 3.96 -0.01 14.26
C GLY A 163 3.44 1.31 13.75
N PHE A 164 2.64 2.04 14.52
CA PHE A 164 2.16 3.35 14.13
C PHE A 164 3.31 4.34 13.99
N GLN A 165 4.19 4.41 14.98
CA GLN A 165 5.37 5.28 14.96
C GLN A 165 6.34 4.91 13.83
N MET A 166 6.58 3.62 13.63
CA MET A 166 7.50 3.15 12.58
C MET A 166 6.97 3.40 11.19
N ALA A 167 5.68 3.18 10.96
CA ALA A 167 5.03 3.49 9.68
C ALA A 167 5.02 5.00 9.41
N GLN A 168 4.83 5.83 10.44
CA GLN A 168 4.94 7.29 10.33
C GLN A 168 6.36 7.71 9.93
N ILE A 169 7.40 7.23 10.64
CA ILE A 169 8.80 7.52 10.33
C ILE A 169 9.15 7.11 8.90
N PHE A 170 8.66 5.95 8.46
CA PHE A 170 8.84 5.46 7.10
C PHE A 170 8.27 6.43 6.07
N ILE A 171 7.02 6.89 6.25
CA ILE A 171 6.38 7.84 5.33
C ILE A 171 7.08 9.19 5.34
N GLU A 172 7.42 9.73 6.51
CA GLU A 172 8.14 11.00 6.62
C GLU A 172 9.47 10.95 5.87
N ASN A 173 10.26 9.90 6.07
CA ASN A 173 11.55 9.74 5.40
C ASN A 173 11.43 9.54 3.88
N ILE A 174 10.38 8.87 3.41
CA ILE A 174 10.11 8.75 1.97
C ILE A 174 9.77 10.10 1.37
N PHE A 175 8.92 10.88 2.00
CA PHE A 175 8.55 12.21 1.50
C PHE A 175 9.76 13.15 1.47
N GLU A 176 10.58 13.18 2.52
CA GLU A 176 11.78 14.01 2.54
C GLU A 176 12.80 13.61 1.45
N LYS A 177 12.88 12.33 1.14
CA LYS A 177 13.86 11.83 0.16
C LYS A 177 13.40 11.96 -1.29
N HIS A 178 12.12 11.82 -1.57
CA HIS A 178 11.63 11.64 -2.93
C HIS A 178 10.68 12.73 -3.43
N VAL A 179 10.15 13.57 -2.55
CA VAL A 179 9.24 14.65 -2.95
C VAL A 179 10.04 15.92 -3.24
N ASP A 180 9.86 16.47 -4.42
CA ASP A 180 10.28 17.84 -4.70
C ASP A 180 9.28 18.80 -4.08
N TRP A 181 9.63 19.30 -2.90
CA TRP A 181 8.78 20.23 -2.14
C TRP A 181 8.63 21.58 -2.82
N THR A 182 9.62 22.04 -3.57
CA THR A 182 9.56 23.30 -4.31
C THR A 182 8.53 23.20 -5.42
N ASP A 183 8.58 22.12 -6.19
CA ASP A 183 7.59 21.82 -7.24
C ASP A 183 6.19 21.66 -6.64
N LEU A 184 6.05 20.87 -5.58
CA LEU A 184 4.77 20.62 -4.91
C LEU A 184 4.11 21.90 -4.35
N ILE A 185 4.91 22.85 -3.83
CA ILE A 185 4.39 24.10 -3.27
C ILE A 185 3.99 25.08 -4.38
N ASN A 186 4.82 25.18 -5.42
CA ASN A 186 4.63 26.18 -6.48
C ASN A 186 3.61 25.74 -7.53
N ASN A 187 3.44 24.44 -7.79
CA ASN A 187 2.47 23.92 -8.74
C ASN A 187 1.12 23.68 -8.07
N ASN A 188 0.19 24.57 -8.35
CA ASN A 188 -1.20 24.43 -7.93
C ASN A 188 -1.98 23.73 -9.05
N ASP A 189 -2.07 22.38 -8.99
CA ASP A 189 -2.84 21.56 -9.92
C ASP A 189 -4.36 21.64 -9.70
N ASN A 190 -4.81 22.50 -8.77
CA ASN A 190 -6.23 22.62 -8.44
C ASN A 190 -6.94 23.62 -9.38
N TYR A 191 -7.15 23.19 -10.61
CA TYR A 191 -7.87 23.96 -11.63
C TYR A 191 -9.30 24.36 -11.23
N LYS A 192 -9.93 23.64 -10.30
CA LYS A 192 -11.26 23.99 -9.79
C LYS A 192 -11.25 25.27 -8.97
N ASN A 193 -10.24 25.48 -8.15
CA ASN A 193 -10.12 26.73 -7.37
C ASN A 193 -9.76 27.93 -8.25
N ARG A 194 -9.04 27.73 -9.36
CA ARG A 194 -8.74 28.80 -10.31
C ARG A 194 -9.98 29.28 -11.07
N LEU A 195 -10.96 28.41 -11.32
CA LEU A 195 -12.21 28.75 -12.00
C LEU A 195 -13.24 29.46 -11.07
N GLN A 196 -13.09 29.39 -9.77
CA GLN A 196 -13.98 30.05 -8.79
C GLN A 196 -13.54 31.48 -8.44
N VAL A 197 -12.40 31.94 -8.91
CA VAL A 197 -11.83 33.28 -8.64
C VAL A 197 -11.99 34.20 -9.86
N ILE A 198 -12.66 33.75 -10.90
CA ILE A 198 -13.12 34.55 -12.04
C ILE A 198 -14.62 34.78 -11.89
#